data_826c743f811bebb3a079daf3abda9e24
#
_entry.id   826c743f811bebb3a079daf3abda9e24
#
_cell.length_a   1.000
_cell.length_b   1.000
_cell.length_c   1.000
_cell.angle_alpha   90.00
_cell.angle_beta   90.00
_cell.angle_gamma   90.00
#
_symmetry.space_group_name_H-M   'P 1'
#
loop_
_entity.id
_entity.type
_entity.pdbx_description
1 polymer ?
#
loop_
_entity_poly.entity_id
_entity_poly.type
_entity_poly.pdbx_seq_one_letter_code
_entity_poly.pdbx_strand_id
1 'polypeptide(L)'
;MKLLAIDTSTEACAVGVSSGDRHYTRFELTPRRHTECVLPWSDELLQQAGIAKRDLDAIAVGIGPGAFTGVRLAVSLAQGMALALELPIVPVSTLACIAQAQVHEGPIAVLMDARMGECYAWFYRKTDGIVSAIAPECLLKPEHISLPFAGDWIGVGSALSSYAAQLPPELMAAFQRIDAECLPQPEALLQLAEYGFIHGAAVAPERIEPAYLRDKVALTI
;
A
#
# COMPACT_ATOMS: atom_id res chain seq x y z
N MET A 1 11.09 -11.45 -13.43
CA MET A 1 10.65 -11.90 -12.09
C MET A 1 9.18 -12.28 -12.19
N LYS A 2 8.73 -13.23 -11.39
CA LYS A 2 7.32 -13.68 -11.37
C LYS A 2 6.78 -13.50 -9.96
N LEU A 3 5.97 -12.50 -9.74
CA LEU A 3 5.36 -12.19 -8.43
C LEU A 3 3.84 -12.23 -8.54
N LEU A 4 3.19 -12.63 -7.46
CA LEU A 4 1.78 -12.38 -7.20
C LEU A 4 1.68 -11.32 -6.10
N ALA A 5 0.96 -10.24 -6.35
CA ALA A 5 0.81 -9.11 -5.43
C ALA A 5 -0.64 -8.93 -5.02
N ILE A 6 -0.89 -8.65 -3.73
CA ILE A 6 -2.23 -8.52 -3.15
C ILE A 6 -2.28 -7.35 -2.19
N ASP A 7 -3.27 -6.46 -2.34
CA ASP A 7 -3.62 -5.46 -1.32
C ASP A 7 -5.15 -5.39 -1.16
N THR A 8 -5.61 -5.44 0.08
CA THR A 8 -7.01 -5.29 0.48
C THR A 8 -7.14 -4.34 1.67
N SER A 9 -6.16 -3.45 1.86
CA SER A 9 -6.05 -2.54 3.00
C SER A 9 -7.06 -1.38 2.99
N THR A 10 -7.70 -1.14 1.85
CA THR A 10 -8.70 -0.08 1.63
C THR A 10 -10.04 -0.68 1.17
N GLU A 11 -10.94 0.14 0.65
CA GLU A 11 -12.17 -0.31 -0.02
C GLU A 11 -11.91 -0.97 -1.39
N ALA A 12 -10.71 -0.80 -1.93
CA ALA A 12 -10.30 -1.46 -3.15
C ALA A 12 -9.67 -2.83 -2.90
N CYS A 13 -9.90 -3.74 -3.81
CA CYS A 13 -9.15 -4.98 -3.96
C CYS A 13 -8.18 -4.82 -5.12
N ALA A 14 -6.89 -4.91 -4.84
CA ALA A 14 -5.83 -4.83 -5.83
C ALA A 14 -5.09 -6.17 -5.90
N VAL A 15 -5.05 -6.76 -7.08
CA VAL A 15 -4.30 -7.99 -7.35
C VAL A 15 -3.46 -7.79 -8.60
N GLY A 16 -2.22 -8.22 -8.56
CA GLY A 16 -1.30 -8.12 -9.70
C GLY A 16 -0.41 -9.35 -9.84
N VAL A 17 -0.05 -9.64 -11.07
CA VAL A 17 0.95 -10.67 -11.41
C VAL A 17 2.00 -10.04 -12.30
N SER A 18 3.29 -10.19 -11.95
CA SER A 18 4.38 -9.84 -12.84
C SER A 18 4.94 -11.07 -13.55
N SER A 19 5.34 -10.88 -14.81
CA SER A 19 5.96 -11.89 -15.65
C SER A 19 7.03 -11.25 -16.53
N GLY A 20 8.27 -11.21 -16.03
CA GLY A 20 9.32 -10.41 -16.67
C GLY A 20 8.94 -8.93 -16.63
N ASP A 21 8.89 -8.29 -17.82
CA ASP A 21 8.57 -6.86 -17.95
C ASP A 21 7.06 -6.60 -18.09
N ARG A 22 6.21 -7.61 -17.93
CA ARG A 22 4.77 -7.48 -18.08
C ARG A 22 4.07 -7.58 -16.75
N HIS A 23 3.11 -6.68 -16.53
CA HIS A 23 2.18 -6.70 -15.40
C HIS A 23 0.77 -7.04 -15.90
N TYR A 24 0.11 -7.94 -15.18
CA TYR A 24 -1.29 -8.30 -15.35
C TYR A 24 -1.97 -7.91 -14.07
N THR A 25 -2.98 -7.04 -14.14
CA THR A 25 -3.53 -6.43 -12.93
C THR A 25 -5.05 -6.42 -12.94
N ARG A 26 -5.63 -6.47 -11.75
CA ARG A 26 -7.04 -6.25 -11.53
C ARG A 26 -7.25 -5.38 -10.30
N PHE A 27 -8.07 -4.35 -10.46
CA PHE A 27 -8.38 -3.36 -9.45
C PHE A 27 -9.85 -3.00 -9.51
N GLU A 28 -10.57 -3.17 -8.41
CA GLU A 28 -11.98 -2.77 -8.32
C GLU A 28 -12.29 -2.31 -6.89
N LEU A 29 -13.24 -1.38 -6.75
CA LEU A 29 -13.85 -1.06 -5.47
C LEU A 29 -14.80 -2.19 -5.08
N THR A 30 -14.42 -2.96 -4.06
CA THR A 30 -15.15 -4.15 -3.63
C THR A 30 -15.41 -4.15 -2.13
N PRO A 31 -16.05 -3.10 -1.59
CA PRO A 31 -16.24 -3.00 -0.16
C PRO A 31 -16.93 -4.25 0.39
N ARG A 32 -16.32 -4.90 1.38
CA ARG A 32 -16.79 -6.14 2.05
C ARG A 32 -16.78 -7.42 1.19
N ARG A 33 -16.23 -7.38 -0.04
CA ARG A 33 -16.19 -8.55 -0.94
C ARG A 33 -14.77 -9.01 -1.27
N HIS A 34 -13.76 -8.48 -0.60
CA HIS A 34 -12.35 -8.81 -0.86
C HIS A 34 -12.07 -10.32 -0.79
N THR A 35 -12.67 -11.03 0.19
CA THR A 35 -12.53 -12.48 0.35
C THR A 35 -13.03 -13.29 -0.85
N GLU A 36 -14.04 -12.77 -1.55
CA GLU A 36 -14.61 -13.40 -2.74
C GLU A 36 -13.77 -13.14 -3.99
N CYS A 37 -12.97 -12.06 -3.98
CA CYS A 37 -12.28 -11.57 -5.16
C CYS A 37 -10.82 -12.05 -5.26
N VAL A 38 -10.06 -11.98 -4.15
CA VAL A 38 -8.60 -12.13 -4.19
C VAL A 38 -8.15 -13.44 -4.84
N LEU A 39 -8.64 -14.59 -4.38
CA LEU A 39 -8.19 -15.89 -4.90
C LEU A 39 -8.63 -16.13 -6.35
N PRO A 40 -9.92 -15.89 -6.74
CA PRO A 40 -10.31 -16.01 -8.14
C PRO A 40 -9.53 -15.07 -9.08
N TRP A 41 -9.30 -13.82 -8.69
CA TRP A 41 -8.52 -12.88 -9.50
C TRP A 41 -7.05 -13.28 -9.61
N SER A 42 -6.48 -13.82 -8.54
CA SER A 42 -5.11 -14.35 -8.58
C SER A 42 -4.98 -15.49 -9.58
N ASP A 43 -5.93 -16.42 -9.57
CA ASP A 43 -5.94 -17.56 -10.53
C ASP A 43 -6.15 -17.09 -11.97
N GLU A 44 -7.06 -16.14 -12.19
CA GLU A 44 -7.32 -15.54 -13.51
C GLU A 44 -6.07 -14.84 -14.07
N LEU A 45 -5.41 -14.00 -13.27
CA LEU A 45 -4.22 -13.25 -13.70
C LEU A 45 -3.02 -14.17 -13.94
N LEU A 46 -2.82 -15.19 -13.11
CA LEU A 46 -1.79 -16.20 -13.35
C LEU A 46 -2.02 -16.95 -14.66
N GLN A 47 -3.27 -17.31 -14.95
CA GLN A 47 -3.65 -17.95 -16.24
C GLN A 47 -3.38 -17.00 -17.41
N GLN A 48 -3.76 -15.73 -17.32
CA GLN A 48 -3.48 -14.71 -18.35
C GLN A 48 -1.99 -14.52 -18.59
N ALA A 49 -1.20 -14.56 -17.53
CA ALA A 49 0.26 -14.46 -17.59
C ALA A 49 0.95 -15.74 -18.08
N GLY A 50 0.23 -16.86 -18.16
CA GLY A 50 0.79 -18.17 -18.52
C GLY A 50 1.75 -18.72 -17.45
N ILE A 51 1.52 -18.37 -16.16
CA ILE A 51 2.38 -18.76 -15.02
C ILE A 51 1.64 -19.78 -14.15
N ALA A 52 2.28 -20.90 -13.86
CA ALA A 52 1.79 -21.81 -12.82
C ALA A 52 2.18 -21.28 -11.43
N LYS A 53 1.35 -21.49 -10.41
CA LYS A 53 1.63 -21.03 -9.01
C LYS A 53 3.01 -21.46 -8.51
N ARG A 54 3.48 -22.65 -8.86
CA ARG A 54 4.81 -23.16 -8.49
C ARG A 54 5.99 -22.45 -9.17
N ASP A 55 5.71 -21.64 -10.19
CA ASP A 55 6.74 -20.91 -10.93
C ASP A 55 6.91 -19.46 -10.42
N LEU A 56 6.15 -19.08 -9.38
CA LEU A 56 6.32 -17.80 -8.72
C LEU A 56 7.63 -17.75 -7.94
N ASP A 57 8.26 -16.57 -7.93
CA ASP A 57 9.48 -16.31 -7.16
C ASP A 57 9.16 -15.82 -5.74
N ALA A 58 8.06 -15.09 -5.56
CA ALA A 58 7.58 -14.61 -4.26
C ALA A 58 6.11 -14.16 -4.33
N ILE A 59 5.52 -13.92 -3.14
CA ILE A 59 4.23 -13.26 -2.98
C ILE A 59 4.47 -11.89 -2.37
N ALA A 60 3.93 -10.84 -2.97
CA ALA A 60 3.93 -9.49 -2.43
C ALA A 60 2.61 -9.19 -1.72
N VAL A 61 2.66 -8.45 -0.62
CA VAL A 61 1.44 -8.12 0.12
C VAL A 61 1.49 -6.71 0.70
N GLY A 62 0.37 -5.99 0.52
CA GLY A 62 0.12 -4.75 1.25
C GLY A 62 -0.08 -5.05 2.73
N ILE A 63 0.87 -4.58 3.56
CA ILE A 63 0.84 -4.81 5.01
C ILE A 63 0.11 -3.72 5.79
N GLY A 64 -0.48 -2.75 5.10
CA GLY A 64 -1.07 -1.56 5.71
C GLY A 64 -0.09 -0.38 5.77
N PRO A 65 -0.44 0.69 6.55
CA PRO A 65 -1.64 0.81 7.37
C PRO A 65 -2.93 0.89 6.54
N GLY A 66 -4.06 0.56 7.16
CA GLY A 66 -5.35 0.57 6.48
C GLY A 66 -6.48 -0.02 7.33
N ALA A 67 -7.54 -0.48 6.65
CA ALA A 67 -8.67 -1.12 7.30
C ALA A 67 -8.24 -2.40 8.01
N PHE A 68 -8.53 -2.50 9.31
CA PHE A 68 -8.11 -3.57 10.21
C PHE A 68 -8.36 -4.99 9.65
N THR A 69 -9.57 -5.22 9.13
CA THR A 69 -9.94 -6.52 8.55
C THR A 69 -9.27 -6.75 7.21
N GLY A 70 -9.18 -5.70 6.39
CA GLY A 70 -8.61 -5.79 5.05
C GLY A 70 -7.12 -6.14 5.06
N VAL A 71 -6.34 -5.43 5.88
CA VAL A 71 -4.89 -5.71 6.03
C VAL A 71 -4.64 -7.14 6.48
N ARG A 72 -5.40 -7.60 7.51
CA ARG A 72 -5.26 -8.98 7.99
C ARG A 72 -5.66 -10.03 6.97
N LEU A 73 -6.68 -9.75 6.18
CA LEU A 73 -7.09 -10.62 5.08
C LEU A 73 -5.96 -10.80 4.07
N ALA A 74 -5.37 -9.70 3.56
CA ALA A 74 -4.27 -9.76 2.61
C ALA A 74 -3.08 -10.54 3.18
N VAL A 75 -2.64 -10.21 4.40
CA VAL A 75 -1.51 -10.86 5.06
C VAL A 75 -1.78 -12.34 5.29
N SER A 76 -2.97 -12.73 5.78
CA SER A 76 -3.29 -14.14 6.02
C SER A 76 -3.37 -14.96 4.73
N LEU A 77 -3.94 -14.40 3.66
CA LEU A 77 -3.98 -15.06 2.34
C LEU A 77 -2.57 -15.22 1.76
N ALA A 78 -1.76 -14.15 1.78
CA ALA A 78 -0.39 -14.19 1.32
C ALA A 78 0.45 -15.22 2.10
N GLN A 79 0.32 -15.23 3.44
CA GLN A 79 1.00 -16.18 4.31
C GLN A 79 0.60 -17.62 4.01
N GLY A 80 -0.71 -17.91 3.88
CA GLY A 80 -1.19 -19.23 3.57
C GLY A 80 -0.73 -19.76 2.21
N MET A 81 -0.76 -18.89 1.18
CA MET A 81 -0.26 -19.23 -0.15
C MET A 81 1.26 -19.42 -0.15
N ALA A 82 2.01 -18.54 0.49
CA ALA A 82 3.47 -18.60 0.56
C ALA A 82 3.95 -19.85 1.29
N LEU A 83 3.31 -20.23 2.40
CA LEU A 83 3.59 -21.48 3.11
C LEU A 83 3.32 -22.71 2.23
N ALA A 84 2.18 -22.74 1.53
CA ALA A 84 1.81 -23.86 0.67
C ALA A 84 2.73 -24.04 -0.56
N LEU A 85 3.33 -22.95 -1.03
CA LEU A 85 4.19 -22.90 -2.21
C LEU A 85 5.69 -22.84 -1.87
N GLU A 86 6.04 -22.79 -0.58
CA GLU A 86 7.41 -22.62 -0.06
C GLU A 86 8.10 -21.34 -0.61
N LEU A 87 7.33 -20.23 -0.70
CA LEU A 87 7.78 -18.95 -1.26
C LEU A 87 8.05 -17.94 -0.16
N PRO A 88 8.99 -16.99 -0.37
CA PRO A 88 9.12 -15.81 0.48
C PRO A 88 7.99 -14.80 0.22
N ILE A 89 7.80 -13.89 1.18
CA ILE A 89 6.85 -12.77 1.06
C ILE A 89 7.61 -11.45 1.02
N VAL A 90 7.19 -10.55 0.12
CA VAL A 90 7.67 -9.16 0.07
C VAL A 90 6.61 -8.25 0.70
N PRO A 91 6.84 -7.72 1.90
CA PRO A 91 5.94 -6.74 2.51
C PRO A 91 6.05 -5.39 1.81
N VAL A 92 4.91 -4.76 1.54
CA VAL A 92 4.84 -3.41 0.95
C VAL A 92 3.92 -2.54 1.79
N SER A 93 4.38 -1.34 2.17
CA SER A 93 3.50 -0.37 2.84
C SER A 93 2.41 0.10 1.87
N THR A 94 1.17 0.12 2.34
CA THR A 94 0.03 0.67 1.59
C THR A 94 0.24 2.15 1.27
N LEU A 95 0.83 2.94 2.19
CA LEU A 95 1.12 4.35 1.94
C LEU A 95 2.23 4.52 0.89
N ALA A 96 3.24 3.63 0.90
CA ALA A 96 4.27 3.61 -0.14
C ALA A 96 3.65 3.27 -1.52
N CYS A 97 2.71 2.33 -1.56
CA CYS A 97 1.99 1.96 -2.77
C CYS A 97 1.18 3.13 -3.35
N ILE A 98 0.48 3.90 -2.50
CA ILE A 98 -0.24 5.11 -2.90
C ILE A 98 0.74 6.17 -3.44
N ALA A 99 1.87 6.40 -2.78
CA ALA A 99 2.89 7.32 -3.25
C ALA A 99 3.51 6.87 -4.58
N GLN A 100 3.81 5.57 -4.72
CA GLN A 100 4.41 5.00 -5.93
C GLN A 100 3.51 5.15 -7.15
N ALA A 101 2.21 5.07 -6.98
CA ALA A 101 1.23 5.25 -8.06
C ALA A 101 1.22 6.66 -8.66
N GLN A 102 1.85 7.65 -7.99
CA GLN A 102 1.84 9.04 -8.49
C GLN A 102 2.81 9.24 -9.65
N VAL A 103 2.32 9.92 -10.71
CA VAL A 103 3.15 10.41 -11.81
C VAL A 103 3.74 11.77 -11.38
N HIS A 104 4.74 11.72 -10.49
CA HIS A 104 5.41 12.89 -9.96
C HIS A 104 6.80 12.50 -9.45
N GLU A 105 7.84 13.17 -9.92
CA GLU A 105 9.17 13.08 -9.34
C GLU A 105 9.33 14.18 -8.30
N GLY A 106 9.68 13.81 -7.07
CA GLY A 106 9.82 14.77 -5.98
C GLY A 106 9.11 14.34 -4.68
N PRO A 107 8.84 15.29 -3.78
CA PRO A 107 8.27 14.99 -2.48
C PRO A 107 6.75 14.76 -2.54
N ILE A 108 6.29 13.71 -1.86
CA ILE A 108 4.89 13.27 -1.80
C ILE A 108 4.49 13.11 -0.33
N ALA A 109 3.42 13.78 0.08
CA ALA A 109 2.79 13.57 1.38
C ALA A 109 1.58 12.65 1.21
N VAL A 110 1.62 11.48 1.82
CA VAL A 110 0.49 10.55 1.86
C VAL A 110 -0.22 10.69 3.20
N LEU A 111 -1.47 11.14 3.16
CA LEU A 111 -2.29 11.39 4.34
C LEU A 111 -3.56 10.56 4.24
N MET A 112 -3.65 9.47 5.00
CA MET A 112 -4.80 8.56 4.97
C MET A 112 -5.61 8.66 6.25
N ASP A 113 -6.94 8.67 6.14
CA ASP A 113 -7.85 8.65 7.28
C ASP A 113 -7.65 7.38 8.12
N ALA A 114 -7.15 7.55 9.35
CA ALA A 114 -6.94 6.47 10.31
C ALA A 114 -8.17 6.24 11.21
N ARG A 115 -9.28 6.93 10.93
CA ARG A 115 -10.48 6.99 11.76
C ARG A 115 -10.21 7.63 13.13
N MET A 116 -11.27 7.83 13.92
CA MET A 116 -11.20 8.37 15.29
C MET A 116 -10.54 9.77 15.37
N GLY A 117 -10.60 10.56 14.29
CA GLY A 117 -10.03 11.90 14.23
C GLY A 117 -8.50 11.92 14.07
N GLU A 118 -7.90 10.87 13.53
CA GLU A 118 -6.46 10.75 13.31
C GLU A 118 -6.14 10.40 11.85
N CYS A 119 -4.92 10.71 11.45
CA CYS A 119 -4.37 10.44 10.12
C CYS A 119 -3.12 9.56 10.23
N TYR A 120 -3.02 8.58 9.37
CA TYR A 120 -1.73 8.02 8.99
C TYR A 120 -1.05 9.00 8.06
N ALA A 121 0.12 9.48 8.43
CA ALA A 121 0.89 10.43 7.65
C ALA A 121 2.27 9.86 7.35
N TRP A 122 2.65 9.90 6.08
CA TRP A 122 4.00 9.55 5.68
C TRP A 122 4.47 10.43 4.53
N PHE A 123 5.76 10.68 4.51
CA PHE A 123 6.40 11.56 3.55
C PHE A 123 7.41 10.76 2.72
N TYR A 124 7.25 10.84 1.42
CA TYR A 124 8.10 10.13 0.46
C TYR A 124 8.78 11.10 -0.48
N ARG A 125 9.87 10.64 -1.08
CA ARG A 125 10.45 11.24 -2.27
C ARG A 125 10.48 10.18 -3.37
N LYS A 126 9.98 10.52 -4.54
CA LYS A 126 10.13 9.70 -5.74
C LYS A 126 11.34 10.20 -6.51
N THR A 127 12.27 9.28 -6.80
CA THR A 127 13.50 9.54 -7.56
C THR A 127 13.75 8.34 -8.46
N ASP A 128 14.02 8.58 -9.74
CA ASP A 128 14.23 7.53 -10.74
C ASP A 128 13.09 6.49 -10.75
N GLY A 129 11.86 6.96 -10.59
CA GLY A 129 10.65 6.15 -10.66
C GLY A 129 10.33 5.33 -9.40
N ILE A 130 11.14 5.38 -8.33
CA ILE A 130 10.90 4.64 -7.08
C ILE A 130 10.78 5.60 -5.88
N VAL A 131 9.79 5.35 -5.04
CA VAL A 131 9.60 6.11 -3.79
C VAL A 131 10.49 5.58 -2.67
N SER A 132 11.04 6.51 -1.90
CA SER A 132 11.76 6.25 -0.65
C SER A 132 11.17 7.10 0.47
N ALA A 133 11.11 6.57 1.69
CA ALA A 133 10.63 7.30 2.85
C ALA A 133 11.58 8.44 3.23
N ILE A 134 11.04 9.63 3.48
CA ILE A 134 11.80 10.80 3.98
C ILE A 134 11.85 10.79 5.51
N ALA A 135 10.77 10.33 6.15
CA ALA A 135 10.61 10.30 7.60
C ALA A 135 9.86 9.02 8.02
N PRO A 136 9.91 8.62 9.29
CA PRO A 136 9.12 7.49 9.78
C PRO A 136 7.62 7.74 9.63
N GLU A 137 6.87 6.66 9.45
CA GLU A 137 5.40 6.65 9.52
C GLU A 137 4.91 7.16 10.87
N CYS A 138 3.86 7.96 10.86
CA CYS A 138 3.27 8.46 12.07
C CYS A 138 1.74 8.42 12.03
N LEU A 139 1.15 8.32 13.22
CA LEU A 139 -0.26 8.50 13.48
C LEU A 139 -0.42 9.84 14.21
N LEU A 140 -1.08 10.80 13.58
CA LEU A 140 -1.20 12.16 14.09
C LEU A 140 -2.64 12.65 13.98
N LYS A 141 -2.99 13.62 14.82
CA LYS A 141 -4.18 14.43 14.58
C LYS A 141 -3.97 15.33 13.38
N PRO A 142 -5.02 15.61 12.57
CA PRO A 142 -4.91 16.43 11.36
C PRO A 142 -4.22 17.79 11.60
N GLU A 143 -4.55 18.46 12.70
CA GLU A 143 -4.02 19.77 13.07
C GLU A 143 -2.52 19.79 13.42
N HIS A 144 -1.92 18.63 13.64
CA HIS A 144 -0.50 18.49 13.98
C HIS A 144 0.37 18.05 12.79
N ILE A 145 -0.22 17.88 11.61
CA ILE A 145 0.53 17.47 10.43
C ILE A 145 1.28 18.66 9.85
N SER A 146 2.59 18.49 9.66
CA SER A 146 3.45 19.50 9.02
C SER A 146 4.42 18.81 8.05
N LEU A 147 4.79 19.52 6.99
CA LEU A 147 5.79 19.02 6.04
C LEU A 147 7.20 19.07 6.65
N PRO A 148 8.05 18.06 6.38
CA PRO A 148 9.42 18.00 6.91
C PRO A 148 10.31 19.16 6.45
N PHE A 149 10.04 19.73 5.28
CA PHE A 149 10.77 20.85 4.69
C PHE A 149 9.90 21.57 3.66
N ALA A 150 10.31 22.80 3.30
CA ALA A 150 9.67 23.54 2.23
C ALA A 150 10.05 22.98 0.84
N GLY A 151 9.09 22.89 -0.08
CA GLY A 151 9.34 22.36 -1.42
C GLY A 151 8.04 22.15 -2.21
N ASP A 152 8.19 21.60 -3.41
CA ASP A 152 7.10 21.37 -4.36
C ASP A 152 6.40 20.02 -4.04
N TRP A 153 5.59 20.03 -3.01
CA TRP A 153 4.90 18.83 -2.54
C TRP A 153 3.62 18.56 -3.32
N ILE A 154 3.30 17.28 -3.48
CA ILE A 154 1.94 16.85 -3.77
C ILE A 154 1.35 16.17 -2.54
N GLY A 155 0.06 16.42 -2.29
CA GLY A 155 -0.70 15.78 -1.21
C GLY A 155 -1.64 14.72 -1.77
N VAL A 156 -1.60 13.50 -1.23
CA VAL A 156 -2.44 12.38 -1.69
C VAL A 156 -3.06 11.63 -0.52
N GLY A 157 -4.26 11.07 -0.73
CA GLY A 157 -4.93 10.19 0.21
C GLY A 157 -6.12 10.80 0.95
N SER A 158 -6.93 9.93 1.52
CA SER A 158 -8.30 10.20 1.99
C SER A 158 -8.41 11.21 3.13
N ALA A 159 -7.37 11.44 3.93
CA ALA A 159 -7.41 12.44 5.00
C ALA A 159 -7.52 13.87 4.46
N LEU A 160 -7.06 14.13 3.23
CA LEU A 160 -7.15 15.45 2.58
C LEU A 160 -8.59 15.89 2.31
N SER A 161 -9.52 14.96 2.13
CA SER A 161 -10.96 15.24 2.05
C SER A 161 -11.65 15.08 3.40
N SER A 162 -11.38 13.98 4.12
CA SER A 162 -12.06 13.65 5.39
C SER A 162 -11.82 14.69 6.48
N TYR A 163 -10.66 15.31 6.49
CA TYR A 163 -10.24 16.28 7.52
C TYR A 163 -9.84 17.65 6.94
N ALA A 164 -10.33 18.02 5.75
CA ALA A 164 -9.96 19.26 5.06
C ALA A 164 -10.07 20.52 5.94
N ALA A 165 -11.11 20.60 6.80
CA ALA A 165 -11.33 21.74 7.70
C ALA A 165 -10.43 21.73 8.95
N GLN A 166 -9.74 20.61 9.25
CA GLN A 166 -8.90 20.45 10.43
C GLN A 166 -7.41 20.50 10.07
N LEU A 167 -7.07 20.25 8.80
CA LEU A 167 -5.70 20.34 8.32
C LEU A 167 -5.23 21.80 8.33
N PRO A 168 -3.95 22.08 8.69
CA PRO A 168 -3.41 23.42 8.69
C PRO A 168 -3.53 24.08 7.31
N PRO A 169 -4.03 25.33 7.21
CA PRO A 169 -4.13 26.04 5.93
C PRO A 169 -2.78 26.15 5.20
N GLU A 170 -1.69 26.33 5.94
CA GLU A 170 -0.33 26.38 5.40
C GLU A 170 0.11 25.05 4.78
N LEU A 171 -0.32 23.93 5.36
CA LEU A 171 -0.08 22.59 4.79
C LEU A 171 -0.81 22.44 3.45
N MET A 172 -2.09 22.81 3.42
CA MET A 172 -2.90 22.73 2.20
C MET A 172 -2.39 23.65 1.09
N ALA A 173 -1.92 24.84 1.45
CA ALA A 173 -1.34 25.81 0.52
C ALA A 173 0.04 25.38 -0.05
N ALA A 174 0.75 24.49 0.64
CA ALA A 174 2.04 23.99 0.21
C ALA A 174 1.95 22.91 -0.88
N PHE A 175 0.76 22.35 -1.11
CA PHE A 175 0.57 21.31 -2.13
C PHE A 175 0.32 21.95 -3.51
N GLN A 176 1.15 21.60 -4.49
CA GLN A 176 0.93 21.94 -5.90
C GLN A 176 -0.25 21.20 -6.51
N ARG A 177 -0.49 19.98 -6.03
CA ARG A 177 -1.61 19.13 -6.43
C ARG A 177 -2.10 18.32 -5.23
N ILE A 178 -3.42 18.15 -5.18
CA ILE A 178 -4.09 17.30 -4.19
C ILE A 178 -4.89 16.23 -4.93
N ASP A 179 -4.74 14.98 -4.48
CA ASP A 179 -5.56 13.86 -4.92
C ASP A 179 -6.02 13.06 -3.68
N ALA A 180 -7.23 13.37 -3.23
CA ALA A 180 -7.81 12.79 -2.02
C ALA A 180 -8.42 11.39 -2.23
N GLU A 181 -8.54 10.93 -3.48
CA GLU A 181 -9.18 9.65 -3.81
C GLU A 181 -8.19 8.56 -4.23
N CYS A 182 -6.89 8.83 -4.06
CA CYS A 182 -5.85 7.84 -4.36
C CYS A 182 -5.98 6.59 -3.50
N LEU A 183 -5.91 5.45 -4.17
CA LEU A 183 -5.93 4.12 -3.57
C LEU A 183 -4.69 3.32 -4.02
N PRO A 184 -4.25 2.30 -3.26
CA PRO A 184 -3.12 1.48 -3.62
C PRO A 184 -3.40 0.75 -4.95
N GLN A 185 -2.55 1.01 -5.95
CA GLN A 185 -2.68 0.44 -7.29
C GLN A 185 -1.82 -0.82 -7.44
N PRO A 186 -2.32 -1.87 -8.12
CA PRO A 186 -1.59 -3.14 -8.24
C PRO A 186 -0.28 -3.01 -9.01
N GLU A 187 -0.18 -2.11 -9.99
CA GLU A 187 1.06 -1.81 -10.72
C GLU A 187 2.13 -1.23 -9.78
N ALA A 188 1.74 -0.28 -8.94
CA ALA A 188 2.63 0.33 -7.95
C ALA A 188 3.08 -0.68 -6.90
N LEU A 189 2.17 -1.56 -6.46
CA LEU A 189 2.47 -2.66 -5.55
C LEU A 189 3.51 -3.61 -6.15
N LEU A 190 3.34 -4.01 -7.41
CA LEU A 190 4.30 -4.86 -8.14
C LEU A 190 5.66 -4.19 -8.27
N GLN A 191 5.72 -2.91 -8.68
CA GLN A 191 6.98 -2.17 -8.82
C GLN A 191 7.77 -2.12 -7.50
N LEU A 192 7.09 -1.80 -6.39
CA LEU A 192 7.72 -1.77 -5.07
C LEU A 192 8.16 -3.17 -4.62
N ALA A 193 7.35 -4.19 -4.92
CA ALA A 193 7.67 -5.56 -4.59
C ALA A 193 8.89 -6.08 -5.37
N GLU A 194 8.97 -5.78 -6.65
CA GLU A 194 10.12 -6.13 -7.50
C GLU A 194 11.39 -5.46 -6.99
N TYR A 195 11.30 -4.15 -6.72
CA TYR A 195 12.41 -3.42 -6.12
C TYR A 195 12.82 -4.02 -4.77
N GLY A 196 11.86 -4.25 -3.87
CA GLY A 196 12.11 -4.82 -2.55
C GLY A 196 12.71 -6.23 -2.61
N PHE A 197 12.22 -7.09 -3.51
CA PHE A 197 12.75 -8.45 -3.69
C PHE A 197 14.23 -8.44 -4.12
N ILE A 198 14.57 -7.60 -5.10
CA ILE A 198 15.95 -7.46 -5.58
C ILE A 198 16.88 -6.92 -4.48
N HIS A 199 16.37 -6.08 -3.58
CA HIS A 199 17.13 -5.48 -2.49
C HIS A 199 17.04 -6.26 -1.16
N GLY A 200 16.53 -7.50 -1.19
CA GLY A 200 16.55 -8.40 -0.03
C GLY A 200 15.49 -8.10 1.04
N ALA A 201 14.39 -7.41 0.67
CA ALA A 201 13.29 -7.13 1.59
C ALA A 201 12.34 -8.33 1.81
N ALA A 202 12.54 -9.43 1.09
CA ALA A 202 11.72 -10.62 1.24
C ALA A 202 11.94 -11.30 2.60
N VAL A 203 10.85 -11.75 3.21
CA VAL A 203 10.85 -12.40 4.52
C VAL A 203 10.24 -13.80 4.43
N ALA A 204 10.55 -14.66 5.39
CA ALA A 204 9.88 -15.94 5.53
C ALA A 204 8.37 -15.73 5.87
N PRO A 205 7.47 -16.58 5.38
CA PRO A 205 6.03 -16.44 5.61
C PRO A 205 5.64 -16.30 7.08
N GLU A 206 6.35 -16.95 7.99
CA GLU A 206 6.09 -16.94 9.42
C GLU A 206 6.42 -15.58 10.07
N ARG A 207 7.18 -14.73 9.38
CA ARG A 207 7.64 -13.42 9.89
C ARG A 207 6.82 -12.25 9.38
N ILE A 208 5.85 -12.51 8.47
CA ILE A 208 5.03 -11.44 7.95
C ILE A 208 4.02 -10.97 9.00
N GLU A 209 3.98 -9.68 9.23
CA GLU A 209 3.05 -9.05 10.17
C GLU A 209 2.42 -7.80 9.55
N PRO A 210 1.15 -7.50 9.88
CA PRO A 210 0.55 -6.20 9.54
C PRO A 210 1.31 -5.04 10.19
N ALA A 211 1.39 -3.91 9.50
CA ALA A 211 1.91 -2.67 10.06
C ALA A 211 0.91 -2.08 11.06
N TYR A 212 1.22 -2.18 12.35
CA TYR A 212 0.40 -1.60 13.42
C TYR A 212 0.98 -0.27 13.88
N LEU A 213 0.41 0.84 13.41
CA LEU A 213 0.78 2.20 13.85
C LEU A 213 -0.05 2.67 15.05
N ARG A 214 -1.10 1.96 15.40
CA ARG A 214 -1.94 2.27 16.55
C ARG A 214 -1.77 1.21 17.63
N ASP A 215 -1.13 1.58 18.74
CA ASP A 215 -0.87 0.66 19.86
C ASP A 215 -2.12 0.32 20.68
N LYS A 216 -3.18 1.15 20.60
CA LYS A 216 -4.43 0.94 21.36
C LYS A 216 -5.64 0.87 20.42
N VAL A 217 -6.04 -0.34 20.06
CA VAL A 217 -7.23 -0.59 19.22
C VAL A 217 -8.52 -0.72 20.06
N ALA A 218 -8.40 -0.99 21.36
CA ALA A 218 -9.54 -1.12 22.27
C ALA A 218 -9.70 0.13 23.13
N LEU A 219 -10.84 0.80 23.01
CA LEU A 219 -11.32 1.69 24.05
C LEU A 219 -11.58 0.84 25.30
N THR A 220 -10.89 1.13 26.39
CA THR A 220 -11.28 0.62 27.71
C THR A 220 -12.66 1.22 28.00
N ILE A 221 -13.68 0.38 28.06
CA ILE A 221 -15.04 0.74 28.50
C ILE A 221 -15.02 1.03 29.99
#